data_69e61d9fbd2f75353ab80343ceba2c3e
#
_entry.id   69e61d9fbd2f75353ab80343ceba2c3e
#
_cell.length_a   1.000
_cell.length_b   1.000
_cell.length_c   1.000
_cell.angle_alpha   90.00
_cell.angle_beta   90.00
_cell.angle_gamma   90.00
#
_symmetry.space_group_name_H-M   'P 1'
#
loop_
_entity.id
_entity.type
_entity.pdbx_description
1 polymer ?
#
loop_
_entity_poly.entity_id
_entity_poly.type
_entity_poly.pdbx_seq_one_letter_code
_entity_poly.pdbx_strand_id
1 'polypeptide(L)'
;RYAALVMERGLPLFLEKPVCIDEAQYARLLAAPPAQRGRVMVSFPLHVTCIVQEMKRLVDSGALGDVVSVQAVNNVPYGGVYYHSWYRDAALTGGLFLQKSTHDIDYITHILGKRPVSVAALTSKMYFKGNKPAGLHCPDCPEYRTCPESSFVVEHRRKEEPSGELCCFARDTGNEDVGAALFTCEDGTLISYHQTFLVKNDAGRRGARFIGTRASAEFDFYTAQLRVDYYDERHTAVHQFHYPEGLVHFGGDEALARGFAEMLEGAPSPLGLEHGL
;
A
#
# COMPACT_ATOMS: atom_id res chain seq x y z
N ARG A 1 10.19 15.07 -10.61
CA ARG A 1 10.55 16.01 -11.70
C ARG A 1 9.33 16.36 -12.56
N TYR A 2 8.65 15.39 -13.17
CA TYR A 2 7.51 15.65 -14.07
C TYR A 2 6.31 16.26 -13.36
N ALA A 3 5.96 15.77 -12.16
CA ALA A 3 4.84 16.32 -11.37
C ALA A 3 5.00 17.83 -11.14
N ALA A 4 6.18 18.29 -10.69
CA ALA A 4 6.44 19.71 -10.49
C ALA A 4 6.28 20.53 -11.79
N LEU A 5 6.75 20.02 -12.93
CA LEU A 5 6.59 20.69 -14.23
C LEU A 5 5.13 20.83 -14.68
N VAL A 6 4.29 19.82 -14.40
CA VAL A 6 2.86 19.86 -14.71
C VAL A 6 2.14 20.86 -13.79
N MET A 7 2.48 20.81 -12.51
CA MET A 7 1.92 21.76 -11.51
C MET A 7 2.29 23.21 -11.83
N GLU A 8 3.56 23.49 -12.19
CA GLU A 8 4.03 24.82 -12.61
C GLU A 8 3.22 25.40 -13.79
N ARG A 9 2.65 24.55 -14.65
CA ARG A 9 1.77 24.95 -15.76
C ARG A 9 0.29 25.06 -15.37
N GLY A 10 -0.04 24.80 -14.11
CA GLY A 10 -1.41 24.83 -13.63
C GLY A 10 -2.32 23.77 -14.23
N LEU A 11 -1.75 22.68 -14.79
CA LEU A 11 -2.53 21.60 -15.38
C LEU A 11 -3.04 20.65 -14.29
N PRO A 12 -4.23 20.04 -14.47
CA PRO A 12 -4.68 18.94 -13.64
C PRO A 12 -3.72 17.77 -13.75
N LEU A 13 -3.45 17.10 -12.62
CA LEU A 13 -2.50 16.00 -12.55
C LEU A 13 -3.08 14.82 -11.77
N PHE A 14 -3.18 13.65 -12.41
CA PHE A 14 -3.31 12.37 -11.73
C PHE A 14 -1.92 11.83 -11.45
N LEU A 15 -1.55 11.70 -10.18
CA LEU A 15 -0.20 11.41 -9.75
C LEU A 15 -0.13 10.06 -9.04
N GLU A 16 0.67 9.14 -9.59
CA GLU A 16 0.94 7.85 -8.95
C GLU A 16 1.72 8.01 -7.64
N LYS A 17 1.42 7.12 -6.71
CA LYS A 17 2.15 6.96 -5.44
C LYS A 17 3.44 6.11 -5.66
N PRO A 18 4.45 6.25 -4.79
CA PRO A 18 4.63 7.33 -3.82
C PRO A 18 4.90 8.64 -4.55
N VAL A 19 4.38 9.72 -4.04
CA VAL A 19 4.52 11.06 -4.67
C VAL A 19 5.97 11.58 -4.63
N CYS A 20 6.75 11.09 -3.67
CA CYS A 20 8.18 11.37 -3.52
C CYS A 20 8.89 10.20 -2.84
N ILE A 21 10.21 10.11 -3.01
CA ILE A 21 11.06 9.05 -2.42
C ILE A 21 12.17 9.63 -1.53
N ASP A 22 12.27 10.95 -1.44
CA ASP A 22 13.26 11.66 -0.61
C ASP A 22 12.75 13.04 -0.18
N GLU A 23 13.44 13.62 0.83
CA GLU A 23 13.10 14.92 1.41
C GLU A 23 13.18 16.07 0.41
N ALA A 24 14.11 16.02 -0.55
CA ALA A 24 14.25 17.07 -1.56
C ALA A 24 13.06 17.11 -2.51
N GLN A 25 12.55 15.95 -2.90
CA GLN A 25 11.33 15.82 -3.70
C GLN A 25 10.11 16.28 -2.90
N TYR A 26 10.01 15.87 -1.63
CA TYR A 26 8.97 16.33 -0.70
C TYR A 26 8.93 17.85 -0.60
N ALA A 27 10.05 18.48 -0.26
CA ALA A 27 10.16 19.93 -0.13
C ALA A 27 9.78 20.66 -1.42
N ARG A 28 10.19 20.13 -2.57
CA ARG A 28 9.85 20.69 -3.88
C ARG A 28 8.36 20.64 -4.19
N LEU A 29 7.67 19.56 -3.86
CA LEU A 29 6.24 19.46 -4.08
C LEU A 29 5.46 20.35 -3.11
N LEU A 30 5.89 20.41 -1.85
CA LEU A 30 5.26 21.25 -0.84
C LEU A 30 5.42 22.75 -1.13
N ALA A 31 6.52 23.16 -1.77
CA ALA A 31 6.76 24.55 -2.16
C ALA A 31 5.86 25.06 -3.29
N ALA A 32 5.13 24.16 -3.97
CA ALA A 32 4.18 24.57 -5.02
C ALA A 32 3.01 25.39 -4.42
N PRO A 33 2.54 26.43 -5.10
CA PRO A 33 1.41 27.25 -4.65
C PRO A 33 0.16 26.42 -4.36
N PRO A 34 -0.65 26.77 -3.33
CA PRO A 34 -1.86 26.00 -2.98
C PRO A 34 -2.82 25.77 -4.15
N ALA A 35 -2.99 26.77 -5.03
CA ALA A 35 -3.84 26.65 -6.22
C ALA A 35 -3.35 25.58 -7.20
N GLN A 36 -2.03 25.33 -7.29
CA GLN A 36 -1.46 24.25 -8.12
C GLN A 36 -1.60 22.89 -7.41
N ARG A 37 -1.35 22.83 -6.10
CA ARG A 37 -1.51 21.62 -5.30
C ARG A 37 -2.95 21.12 -5.29
N GLY A 38 -3.92 22.02 -5.27
CA GLY A 38 -5.37 21.70 -5.34
C GLY A 38 -5.82 21.09 -6.67
N ARG A 39 -4.96 21.09 -7.72
CA ARG A 39 -5.21 20.45 -9.02
C ARG A 39 -4.51 19.11 -9.18
N VAL A 40 -4.00 18.54 -8.10
CA VAL A 40 -3.39 17.20 -8.07
C VAL A 40 -4.35 16.23 -7.41
N MET A 41 -4.49 15.05 -7.99
CA MET A 41 -5.15 13.90 -7.38
C MET A 41 -4.13 12.78 -7.27
N VAL A 42 -3.89 12.30 -6.05
CA VAL A 42 -2.96 11.20 -5.80
C VAL A 42 -3.66 9.86 -5.93
N SER A 43 -3.00 8.89 -6.55
CA SER A 43 -3.53 7.54 -6.79
C SER A 43 -3.44 6.67 -5.53
N PHE A 44 -4.47 6.76 -4.67
CA PHE A 44 -4.69 5.87 -3.53
C PHE A 44 -5.98 5.05 -3.72
N PRO A 45 -5.98 4.05 -4.61
CA PRO A 45 -7.21 3.33 -4.96
C PRO A 45 -7.85 2.63 -3.76
N LEU A 46 -7.08 2.16 -2.79
CA LEU A 46 -7.63 1.49 -1.60
C LEU A 46 -8.46 2.41 -0.71
N HIS A 47 -8.11 3.69 -0.67
CA HIS A 47 -8.82 4.73 0.08
C HIS A 47 -10.33 4.75 -0.25
N VAL A 48 -10.65 4.64 -1.53
CA VAL A 48 -12.03 4.80 -2.05
C VAL A 48 -12.79 3.48 -2.19
N THR A 49 -12.22 2.36 -1.74
CA THR A 49 -12.90 1.05 -1.78
C THR A 49 -14.07 0.98 -0.80
N CYS A 50 -15.10 0.21 -1.14
CA CYS A 50 -16.30 0.09 -0.30
C CYS A 50 -15.99 -0.46 1.10
N ILE A 51 -15.01 -1.35 1.25
CA ILE A 51 -14.63 -1.92 2.54
C ILE A 51 -13.97 -0.86 3.45
N VAL A 52 -13.13 0.01 2.90
CA VAL A 52 -12.50 1.11 3.64
C VAL A 52 -13.54 2.17 4.02
N GLN A 53 -14.44 2.52 3.10
CA GLN A 53 -15.51 3.49 3.37
C GLN A 53 -16.49 2.98 4.43
N GLU A 54 -16.82 1.70 4.43
CA GLU A 54 -17.66 1.10 5.48
C GLU A 54 -16.94 1.08 6.83
N MET A 55 -15.64 0.74 6.87
CA MET A 55 -14.85 0.80 8.09
C MET A 55 -14.79 2.23 8.65
N LYS A 56 -14.58 3.23 7.77
CA LYS A 56 -14.63 4.64 8.17
C LYS A 56 -15.98 5.02 8.75
N ARG A 57 -17.07 4.63 8.09
CA ARG A 57 -18.42 4.89 8.59
C ARG A 57 -18.65 4.32 9.99
N LEU A 58 -18.14 3.12 10.28
CA LEU A 58 -18.22 2.51 11.61
C LEU A 58 -17.44 3.33 12.66
N VAL A 59 -16.24 3.80 12.33
CA VAL A 59 -15.47 4.66 13.22
C VAL A 59 -16.18 6.00 13.45
N ASP A 60 -16.59 6.67 12.39
CA ASP A 60 -17.24 7.98 12.45
C ASP A 60 -18.60 7.95 13.19
N SER A 61 -19.33 6.83 13.13
CA SER A 61 -20.59 6.65 13.86
C SER A 61 -20.39 6.46 15.37
N GLY A 62 -19.15 6.29 15.84
CA GLY A 62 -18.84 5.96 17.22
C GLY A 62 -19.21 4.53 17.63
N ALA A 63 -19.50 3.63 16.67
CA ALA A 63 -19.83 2.24 16.95
C ALA A 63 -18.71 1.51 17.70
N LEU A 64 -17.44 1.87 17.44
CA LEU A 64 -16.29 1.31 18.14
C LEU A 64 -15.96 2.04 19.45
N GLY A 65 -16.62 3.16 19.75
CA GLY A 65 -16.16 4.12 20.77
C GLY A 65 -14.86 4.81 20.34
N ASP A 66 -14.02 5.21 21.29
CA ASP A 66 -12.72 5.80 20.99
C ASP A 66 -11.76 4.72 20.51
N VAL A 67 -11.26 4.82 19.28
CA VAL A 67 -10.23 3.89 18.79
C VAL A 67 -8.90 4.23 19.46
N VAL A 68 -8.33 3.25 20.14
CA VAL A 68 -7.09 3.39 20.94
C VAL A 68 -5.88 2.73 20.28
N SER A 69 -6.11 1.75 19.41
CA SER A 69 -5.02 1.04 18.74
C SER A 69 -5.46 0.47 17.38
N VAL A 70 -4.50 0.42 16.44
CA VAL A 70 -4.66 -0.24 15.14
C VAL A 70 -3.53 -1.24 14.92
N GLN A 71 -3.88 -2.43 14.45
CA GLN A 71 -2.96 -3.48 14.05
C GLN A 71 -3.15 -3.74 12.56
N ALA A 72 -2.17 -3.41 11.74
CA ALA A 72 -2.28 -3.52 10.30
C ALA A 72 -1.20 -4.43 9.71
N VAL A 73 -1.53 -5.10 8.62
CA VAL A 73 -0.67 -6.07 7.97
C VAL A 73 -0.79 -6.00 6.45
N ASN A 74 0.34 -6.21 5.76
CA ASN A 74 0.39 -6.42 4.32
C ASN A 74 1.38 -7.56 3.99
N ASN A 75 0.88 -8.79 3.95
CA ASN A 75 1.61 -9.95 3.50
C ASN A 75 1.38 -10.12 1.99
N VAL A 76 2.33 -9.68 1.17
CA VAL A 76 2.20 -9.57 -0.29
C VAL A 76 2.43 -10.93 -0.96
N PRO A 77 1.40 -11.60 -1.52
CA PRO A 77 1.56 -12.94 -2.10
C PRO A 77 2.24 -12.94 -3.47
N TYR A 78 2.30 -11.81 -4.13
CA TYR A 78 2.96 -11.59 -5.43
C TYR A 78 4.29 -10.84 -5.29
N GLY A 79 4.95 -10.93 -4.14
CA GLY A 79 6.15 -10.15 -3.82
C GLY A 79 7.32 -10.34 -4.80
N GLY A 80 7.43 -11.48 -5.47
CA GLY A 80 8.45 -11.74 -6.49
C GLY A 80 8.56 -10.65 -7.58
N VAL A 81 7.42 -10.05 -7.97
CA VAL A 81 7.34 -8.92 -8.93
C VAL A 81 8.37 -7.82 -8.62
N TYR A 82 8.57 -7.51 -7.35
CA TYR A 82 9.44 -6.40 -6.92
C TYR A 82 10.92 -6.74 -6.94
N TYR A 83 11.30 -8.01 -7.16
CA TYR A 83 12.70 -8.44 -7.13
C TYR A 83 13.19 -8.95 -8.49
N HIS A 84 12.27 -9.20 -9.43
CA HIS A 84 12.59 -9.65 -10.80
C HIS A 84 12.58 -8.52 -11.82
N SER A 85 12.23 -7.29 -11.43
CA SER A 85 12.11 -6.12 -12.30
C SER A 85 12.89 -4.92 -11.77
N TRP A 86 12.69 -3.75 -12.38
CA TRP A 86 13.32 -2.49 -11.98
C TRP A 86 13.00 -2.07 -10.54
N TYR A 87 11.88 -2.54 -9.97
CA TYR A 87 11.50 -2.27 -8.58
C TYR A 87 12.55 -2.71 -7.56
N ARG A 88 13.46 -3.61 -7.91
CA ARG A 88 14.56 -4.06 -7.05
C ARG A 88 15.60 -2.98 -6.73
N ASP A 89 15.64 -1.90 -7.52
CA ASP A 89 16.57 -0.79 -7.35
C ASP A 89 16.06 0.20 -6.31
N ALA A 90 16.68 0.21 -5.13
CA ALA A 90 16.33 1.10 -4.03
C ALA A 90 16.51 2.58 -4.38
N ALA A 91 17.47 2.92 -5.27
CA ALA A 91 17.69 4.30 -5.70
C ALA A 91 16.53 4.84 -6.55
N LEU A 92 15.81 3.95 -7.23
CA LEU A 92 14.64 4.31 -8.03
C LEU A 92 13.34 4.31 -7.22
N THR A 93 13.26 3.45 -6.19
CA THR A 93 12.02 3.19 -5.45
C THR A 93 11.92 3.89 -4.11
N GLY A 94 13.04 4.28 -3.52
CA GLY A 94 13.10 4.74 -2.13
C GLY A 94 12.89 3.63 -1.10
N GLY A 95 12.91 2.36 -1.53
CA GLY A 95 12.63 1.18 -0.73
C GLY A 95 11.23 0.61 -0.96
N LEU A 96 11.07 -0.69 -0.76
CA LEU A 96 9.77 -1.35 -0.95
C LEU A 96 8.83 -1.12 0.24
N PHE A 97 9.38 -0.79 1.41
CA PHE A 97 8.55 -0.38 2.54
C PHE A 97 7.74 0.87 2.16
N LEU A 98 8.41 1.91 1.64
CA LEU A 98 7.74 3.10 1.15
C LEU A 98 6.75 2.77 0.02
N GLN A 99 7.17 1.99 -0.97
CA GLN A 99 6.35 1.68 -2.16
C GLN A 99 4.99 1.04 -1.82
N LYS A 100 4.92 0.27 -0.73
CA LYS A 100 3.69 -0.45 -0.35
C LYS A 100 2.97 0.17 0.84
N SER A 101 3.70 0.61 1.87
CA SER A 101 3.08 1.16 3.08
C SER A 101 2.29 2.43 2.83
N THR A 102 2.64 3.21 1.80
CA THR A 102 1.89 4.43 1.44
C THR A 102 0.40 4.19 1.26
N HIS A 103 0.01 3.13 0.56
CA HIS A 103 -1.41 2.77 0.44
C HIS A 103 -2.04 2.40 1.79
N ASP A 104 -1.29 1.69 2.62
CA ASP A 104 -1.83 1.14 3.86
C ASP A 104 -1.91 2.21 4.94
N ILE A 105 -0.92 3.08 5.03
CA ILE A 105 -0.93 4.22 5.96
C ILE A 105 -2.01 5.22 5.56
N ASP A 106 -2.20 5.47 4.25
CA ASP A 106 -3.26 6.34 3.75
C ASP A 106 -4.64 5.88 4.23
N TYR A 107 -5.06 4.65 3.94
CA TYR A 107 -6.39 4.23 4.37
C TYR A 107 -6.53 4.11 5.89
N ILE A 108 -5.47 3.78 6.63
CA ILE A 108 -5.52 3.71 8.10
C ILE A 108 -5.75 5.10 8.69
N THR A 109 -5.00 6.09 8.25
CA THR A 109 -5.14 7.47 8.73
C THR A 109 -6.46 8.09 8.30
N HIS A 110 -6.94 7.78 7.10
CA HIS A 110 -8.26 8.15 6.62
C HIS A 110 -9.37 7.61 7.52
N ILE A 111 -9.36 6.30 7.81
CA ILE A 111 -10.34 5.66 8.67
C ILE A 111 -10.32 6.26 10.07
N LEU A 112 -9.13 6.45 10.64
CA LEU A 112 -8.97 7.04 11.97
C LEU A 112 -9.39 8.51 12.05
N GLY A 113 -9.18 9.28 10.99
CA GLY A 113 -9.28 10.74 11.04
C GLY A 113 -8.24 11.38 11.97
N LYS A 114 -7.12 10.70 12.25
CA LYS A 114 -6.07 11.11 13.18
C LYS A 114 -4.71 11.15 12.49
N ARG A 115 -3.90 12.12 12.85
CA ARG A 115 -2.57 12.33 12.26
C ARG A 115 -1.48 11.67 13.10
N PRO A 116 -0.60 10.83 12.50
CA PRO A 116 0.62 10.37 13.16
C PRO A 116 1.57 11.54 13.44
N VAL A 117 2.20 11.54 14.62
CA VAL A 117 3.17 12.56 15.05
C VAL A 117 4.54 11.98 15.34
N SER A 118 4.66 10.67 15.48
CA SER A 118 5.93 9.97 15.58
C SER A 118 5.88 8.60 14.92
N VAL A 119 7.03 8.14 14.45
CA VAL A 119 7.21 6.82 13.85
C VAL A 119 8.55 6.22 14.25
N ALA A 120 8.55 4.91 14.52
CA ALA A 120 9.75 4.08 14.61
C ALA A 120 9.58 2.91 13.63
N ALA A 121 10.52 2.75 12.71
CA ALA A 121 10.43 1.71 11.69
C ALA A 121 11.74 0.91 11.59
N LEU A 122 11.60 -0.37 11.28
CA LEU A 122 12.70 -1.30 11.05
C LEU A 122 12.41 -2.09 9.78
N THR A 123 13.44 -2.28 8.98
CA THR A 123 13.38 -3.13 7.79
C THR A 123 14.47 -4.17 7.79
N SER A 124 14.27 -5.25 7.08
CA SER A 124 15.24 -6.33 6.95
C SER A 124 15.14 -6.99 5.59
N LYS A 125 16.23 -7.56 5.13
CA LYS A 125 16.31 -8.38 3.92
C LYS A 125 16.59 -9.82 4.32
N MET A 126 15.57 -10.65 4.29
CA MET A 126 15.64 -12.00 4.87
C MET A 126 15.56 -13.12 3.84
N TYR A 127 14.76 -12.96 2.79
CA TYR A 127 14.53 -14.00 1.77
C TYR A 127 15.14 -13.62 0.41
N PHE A 128 14.79 -12.46 -0.15
CA PHE A 128 15.29 -12.02 -1.46
C PHE A 128 16.71 -11.45 -1.36
N LYS A 129 17.61 -12.26 -0.84
CA LYS A 129 19.03 -11.96 -0.65
C LYS A 129 19.89 -13.12 -1.15
N GLY A 130 21.09 -12.82 -1.57
CA GLY A 130 22.03 -13.85 -1.99
C GLY A 130 23.35 -13.26 -2.49
N ASN A 131 24.16 -14.13 -3.07
CA ASN A 131 25.50 -13.81 -3.56
C ASN A 131 25.67 -14.06 -5.06
N LYS A 132 24.59 -14.30 -5.77
CA LYS A 132 24.64 -14.50 -7.21
C LYS A 132 25.14 -13.23 -7.92
N PRO A 133 25.75 -13.35 -9.10
CA PRO A 133 26.28 -12.19 -9.84
C PRO A 133 25.25 -11.07 -10.01
N ALA A 134 25.71 -9.82 -9.91
CA ALA A 134 24.88 -8.67 -10.24
C ALA A 134 24.45 -8.72 -11.71
N GLY A 135 23.21 -8.33 -12.00
CA GLY A 135 22.64 -8.36 -13.34
C GLY A 135 22.34 -9.76 -13.90
N LEU A 136 22.48 -10.82 -13.09
CA LEU A 136 22.16 -12.19 -13.55
C LEU A 136 20.67 -12.29 -13.92
N HIS A 137 20.39 -12.84 -15.09
CA HIS A 137 19.06 -13.20 -15.55
C HIS A 137 18.76 -14.68 -15.21
N CYS A 138 17.50 -14.99 -14.94
CA CYS A 138 17.03 -16.34 -14.63
C CYS A 138 17.43 -17.37 -15.71
N PRO A 139 17.24 -17.12 -17.01
CA PRO A 139 17.64 -18.05 -18.08
C PRO A 139 19.14 -18.40 -18.09
N ASP A 140 19.99 -17.48 -17.65
CA ASP A 140 21.45 -17.67 -17.60
C ASP A 140 21.94 -18.35 -16.32
N CYS A 141 21.02 -18.63 -15.38
CA CYS A 141 21.36 -19.25 -14.09
C CYS A 141 21.38 -20.77 -14.20
N PRO A 142 22.42 -21.46 -13.69
CA PRO A 142 22.44 -22.93 -13.64
C PRO A 142 21.26 -23.57 -12.91
N GLU A 143 20.67 -22.83 -11.96
CA GLU A 143 19.50 -23.26 -11.18
C GLU A 143 18.16 -22.88 -11.82
N TYR A 144 18.13 -22.38 -13.06
CA TYR A 144 16.93 -21.85 -13.74
C TYR A 144 15.72 -22.79 -13.63
N ARG A 145 15.93 -24.11 -13.79
CA ARG A 145 14.85 -25.11 -13.77
C ARG A 145 14.43 -25.58 -12.39
N THR A 146 15.17 -25.22 -11.36
CA THR A 146 14.97 -25.73 -9.97
C THR A 146 14.73 -24.64 -8.95
N CYS A 147 15.20 -23.43 -9.20
CA CYS A 147 15.01 -22.28 -8.31
C CYS A 147 13.51 -21.92 -8.19
N PRO A 148 12.95 -21.88 -6.97
CA PRO A 148 11.52 -21.65 -6.76
C PRO A 148 11.04 -20.27 -7.22
N GLU A 149 11.93 -19.30 -7.36
CA GLU A 149 11.62 -17.94 -7.81
C GLU A 149 11.99 -17.68 -9.28
N SER A 150 12.51 -18.67 -10.00
CA SER A 150 12.85 -18.47 -11.42
C SER A 150 11.60 -18.28 -12.29
N SER A 151 11.74 -17.51 -13.37
CA SER A 151 10.67 -17.36 -14.35
C SER A 151 10.20 -18.71 -14.91
N PHE A 152 11.11 -19.68 -15.09
CA PHE A 152 10.75 -21.04 -15.51
C PHE A 152 9.80 -21.74 -14.51
N VAL A 153 10.14 -21.73 -13.21
CA VAL A 153 9.31 -22.40 -12.20
C VAL A 153 7.98 -21.68 -11.99
N VAL A 154 7.98 -20.35 -12.04
CA VAL A 154 6.78 -19.54 -11.96
C VAL A 154 5.83 -19.89 -13.11
N GLU A 155 6.31 -19.88 -14.36
CA GLU A 155 5.51 -20.15 -15.55
C GLU A 155 5.09 -21.64 -15.65
N HIS A 156 6.04 -22.55 -15.54
CA HIS A 156 5.79 -23.96 -15.89
C HIS A 156 5.25 -24.80 -14.73
N ARG A 157 5.58 -24.47 -13.48
CA ARG A 157 5.14 -25.24 -12.30
C ARG A 157 4.02 -24.55 -11.54
N ARG A 158 4.10 -23.22 -11.33
CA ARG A 158 3.01 -22.49 -10.64
C ARG A 158 1.88 -22.09 -11.57
N LYS A 159 2.11 -22.07 -12.89
CA LYS A 159 1.15 -21.61 -13.91
C LYS A 159 0.77 -20.14 -13.73
N GLU A 160 1.73 -19.33 -13.31
CA GLU A 160 1.63 -17.90 -13.13
C GLU A 160 2.45 -17.18 -14.21
N GLU A 161 2.10 -15.94 -14.52
CA GLU A 161 2.88 -15.10 -15.43
C GLU A 161 4.16 -14.61 -14.73
N PRO A 162 5.36 -14.81 -15.32
CA PRO A 162 6.61 -14.29 -14.74
C PRO A 162 6.64 -12.76 -14.77
N SER A 163 7.03 -12.16 -13.68
CA SER A 163 7.05 -10.70 -13.51
C SER A 163 8.36 -10.04 -13.96
N GLY A 164 9.26 -10.82 -14.56
CA GLY A 164 10.58 -10.40 -15.01
C GLY A 164 11.59 -11.53 -14.89
N GLU A 165 12.82 -11.27 -15.33
CA GLU A 165 13.86 -12.30 -15.43
C GLU A 165 15.12 -12.00 -14.61
N LEU A 166 15.22 -10.86 -13.94
CA LEU A 166 16.34 -10.56 -13.07
C LEU A 166 16.37 -11.51 -11.87
N CYS A 167 17.56 -12.02 -11.51
CA CYS A 167 17.69 -12.92 -10.37
C CYS A 167 17.46 -12.21 -9.05
N CYS A 168 16.42 -12.59 -8.31
CA CYS A 168 16.06 -12.00 -7.02
C CYS A 168 17.07 -12.31 -5.90
N PHE A 169 17.99 -13.27 -6.11
CA PHE A 169 19.07 -13.63 -5.20
C PHE A 169 20.43 -13.06 -5.63
N ALA A 170 20.45 -12.12 -6.57
CA ALA A 170 21.67 -11.44 -6.98
C ALA A 170 22.07 -10.33 -5.98
N ARG A 171 23.37 -10.01 -5.97
CA ARG A 171 23.94 -9.02 -5.02
C ARG A 171 23.43 -7.60 -5.21
N ASP A 172 22.91 -7.29 -6.40
CA ASP A 172 22.34 -5.99 -6.77
C ASP A 172 20.83 -5.86 -6.48
N THR A 173 20.23 -6.85 -5.81
CA THR A 173 18.88 -6.69 -5.25
C THR A 173 18.95 -5.77 -4.04
N GLY A 174 18.52 -4.51 -4.19
CA GLY A 174 18.78 -3.44 -3.23
C GLY A 174 17.78 -3.34 -2.07
N ASN A 175 16.55 -3.78 -2.27
CA ASN A 175 15.45 -3.52 -1.33
C ASN A 175 15.31 -4.57 -0.23
N GLU A 176 14.69 -4.14 0.87
CA GLU A 176 14.20 -4.97 1.97
C GLU A 176 13.00 -5.83 1.52
N ASP A 177 12.74 -6.94 2.23
CA ASP A 177 11.60 -7.83 1.99
C ASP A 177 10.70 -8.03 3.22
N VAL A 178 11.10 -7.46 4.35
CA VAL A 178 10.32 -7.40 5.59
C VAL A 178 10.45 -6.01 6.18
N GLY A 179 9.36 -5.47 6.68
CA GLY A 179 9.36 -4.18 7.39
C GLY A 179 8.26 -4.12 8.45
N ALA A 180 8.53 -3.37 9.50
CA ALA A 180 7.58 -3.06 10.55
C ALA A 180 7.71 -1.60 10.99
N ALA A 181 6.59 -0.99 11.36
CA ALA A 181 6.57 0.36 11.91
C ALA A 181 5.56 0.48 13.05
N LEU A 182 5.89 1.34 14.02
CA LEU A 182 5.01 1.77 15.09
C LEU A 182 4.84 3.28 14.98
N PHE A 183 3.58 3.73 14.97
CA PHE A 183 3.23 5.15 14.93
C PHE A 183 2.49 5.52 16.20
N THR A 184 2.66 6.77 16.64
CA THR A 184 1.82 7.40 17.65
C THR A 184 1.11 8.57 17.01
N CYS A 185 -0.22 8.63 17.15
CA CYS A 185 -1.03 9.77 16.72
C CYS A 185 -1.03 10.88 17.79
N GLU A 186 -1.52 12.07 17.40
CA GLU A 186 -1.54 13.27 18.25
C GLU A 186 -2.35 13.09 19.56
N ASP A 187 -3.33 12.18 19.58
CA ASP A 187 -4.15 11.86 20.76
C ASP A 187 -3.62 10.64 21.54
N GLY A 188 -2.48 10.08 21.16
CA GLY A 188 -1.89 8.89 21.78
C GLY A 188 -2.32 7.56 21.19
N THR A 189 -3.21 7.53 20.19
CA THR A 189 -3.56 6.29 19.47
C THR A 189 -2.32 5.65 18.86
N LEU A 190 -2.16 4.33 19.07
CA LEU A 190 -1.03 3.57 18.54
C LEU A 190 -1.41 2.81 17.26
N ILE A 191 -0.53 2.83 16.27
CA ILE A 191 -0.67 2.04 15.04
C ILE A 191 0.56 1.14 14.93
N SER A 192 0.36 -0.17 14.84
CA SER A 192 1.39 -1.12 14.43
C SER A 192 1.13 -1.58 13.00
N TYR A 193 2.16 -1.54 12.17
CA TYR A 193 2.10 -1.96 10.78
C TYR A 193 3.23 -2.92 10.47
N HIS A 194 2.93 -4.02 9.79
CA HIS A 194 3.91 -5.01 9.35
C HIS A 194 3.68 -5.36 7.89
N GLN A 195 4.76 -5.47 7.10
CA GLN A 195 4.69 -5.97 5.72
C GLN A 195 5.77 -7.01 5.44
N THR A 196 5.46 -7.94 4.54
CA THR A 196 6.40 -8.90 3.99
C THR A 196 6.07 -9.25 2.54
N PHE A 197 7.10 -9.57 1.77
CA PHE A 197 6.98 -9.88 0.33
C PHE A 197 7.20 -11.36 -0.01
N LEU A 198 7.38 -12.22 0.99
CA LEU A 198 7.81 -13.60 0.76
C LEU A 198 6.67 -14.62 0.75
N VAL A 199 5.49 -14.27 1.23
CA VAL A 199 4.34 -15.19 1.26
C VAL A 199 3.84 -15.51 -0.15
N LYS A 200 3.10 -16.60 -0.28
CA LYS A 200 2.55 -17.04 -1.57
C LYS A 200 1.09 -17.45 -1.40
N ASN A 201 0.34 -17.36 -2.49
CA ASN A 201 -1.04 -17.83 -2.59
C ASN A 201 -1.93 -17.31 -1.44
N ASP A 202 -2.70 -18.20 -0.81
CA ASP A 202 -3.67 -17.90 0.24
C ASP A 202 -3.04 -17.45 1.58
N ALA A 203 -1.69 -17.41 1.68
CA ALA A 203 -1.00 -16.77 2.80
C ALA A 203 -0.95 -15.24 2.69
N GLY A 204 -1.43 -14.69 1.58
CA GLY A 204 -1.63 -13.25 1.40
C GLY A 204 -2.60 -12.71 2.45
N ARG A 205 -2.29 -11.54 3.01
CA ARG A 205 -3.18 -10.83 3.93
C ARG A 205 -2.95 -9.34 3.81
N ARG A 206 -4.02 -8.57 3.69
CA ARG A 206 -3.93 -7.11 3.65
C ARG A 206 -5.14 -6.49 4.31
N GLY A 207 -4.93 -5.77 5.39
CA GLY A 207 -6.01 -5.12 6.12
C GLY A 207 -5.57 -4.60 7.47
N ALA A 208 -6.53 -4.26 8.31
CA ALA A 208 -6.27 -3.72 9.64
C ALA A 208 -7.38 -4.06 10.63
N ARG A 209 -6.98 -4.19 11.89
CA ARG A 209 -7.87 -4.31 13.04
C ARG A 209 -7.81 -3.04 13.86
N PHE A 210 -8.96 -2.43 14.06
CA PHE A 210 -9.18 -1.23 14.88
C PHE A 210 -9.77 -1.65 16.20
N ILE A 211 -9.11 -1.29 17.30
CA ILE A 211 -9.49 -1.64 18.64
C ILE A 211 -9.99 -0.37 19.32
N GLY A 212 -11.29 -0.33 19.56
CA GLY A 212 -11.95 0.78 20.23
C GLY A 212 -12.35 0.43 21.67
N THR A 213 -12.97 1.38 22.37
CA THR A 213 -13.40 1.21 23.76
C THR A 213 -14.73 0.46 23.89
N ARG A 214 -15.50 0.29 22.79
CA ARG A 214 -16.82 -0.37 22.78
C ARG A 214 -16.89 -1.60 21.87
N ALA A 215 -16.06 -1.64 20.86
CA ALA A 215 -15.96 -2.74 19.91
C ALA A 215 -14.58 -2.79 19.26
N SER A 216 -14.23 -3.92 18.65
CA SER A 216 -13.14 -4.01 17.69
C SER A 216 -13.69 -4.37 16.32
N ALA A 217 -13.10 -3.81 15.27
CA ALA A 217 -13.43 -4.16 13.90
C ALA A 217 -12.18 -4.51 13.12
N GLU A 218 -12.25 -5.54 12.28
CA GLU A 218 -11.16 -6.01 11.45
C GLU A 218 -11.65 -6.20 10.01
N PHE A 219 -10.87 -5.77 9.05
CA PHE A 219 -11.12 -6.10 7.65
C PHE A 219 -9.90 -6.69 6.97
N ASP A 220 -10.14 -7.48 5.94
CA ASP A 220 -9.11 -8.02 5.07
C ASP A 220 -9.57 -7.94 3.60
N PHE A 221 -8.74 -7.35 2.75
CA PHE A 221 -9.04 -7.14 1.34
C PHE A 221 -9.13 -8.45 0.55
N TYR A 222 -8.30 -9.45 0.87
CA TYR A 222 -8.28 -10.72 0.12
C TYR A 222 -9.47 -11.61 0.44
N THR A 223 -9.94 -11.60 1.68
CA THR A 223 -11.18 -12.30 2.06
C THR A 223 -12.43 -11.46 1.79
N ALA A 224 -12.25 -10.18 1.49
CA ALA A 224 -13.33 -9.21 1.30
C ALA A 224 -14.34 -9.20 2.46
N GLN A 225 -13.84 -9.34 3.68
CA GLN A 225 -14.65 -9.37 4.89
C GLN A 225 -14.32 -8.21 5.81
N LEU A 226 -15.35 -7.69 6.47
CA LEU A 226 -15.25 -6.80 7.61
C LEU A 226 -16.04 -7.43 8.76
N ARG A 227 -15.38 -7.64 9.88
CA ARG A 227 -15.91 -8.23 11.10
C ARG A 227 -15.90 -7.20 12.22
N VAL A 228 -16.99 -7.12 12.97
CA VAL A 228 -17.13 -6.27 14.17
C VAL A 228 -17.48 -7.12 15.36
N ASP A 229 -16.69 -7.05 16.43
CA ASP A 229 -16.91 -7.72 17.70
C ASP A 229 -17.28 -6.68 18.78
N TYR A 230 -18.53 -6.67 19.22
CA TYR A 230 -19.05 -5.78 20.27
C TYR A 230 -18.71 -6.30 21.67
N TYR A 231 -18.40 -5.41 22.61
CA TYR A 231 -17.92 -5.82 23.94
C TYR A 231 -19.04 -5.94 24.97
N ASP A 232 -20.09 -5.14 24.86
CA ASP A 232 -21.25 -5.12 25.76
C ASP A 232 -22.27 -6.22 25.46
N GLU A 233 -22.34 -6.63 24.19
CA GLU A 233 -23.18 -7.72 23.72
C GLU A 233 -22.28 -8.82 23.15
N ARG A 234 -22.53 -10.09 23.50
CA ARG A 234 -21.81 -11.20 22.83
C ARG A 234 -22.26 -11.35 21.38
N HIS A 235 -22.07 -10.31 20.62
CA HIS A 235 -22.49 -10.20 19.23
C HIS A 235 -21.30 -9.90 18.33
N THR A 236 -21.25 -10.62 17.20
CA THR A 236 -20.31 -10.40 16.12
C THR A 236 -21.10 -10.15 14.84
N ALA A 237 -20.85 -9.03 14.18
CA ALA A 237 -21.35 -8.76 12.83
C ALA A 237 -20.25 -9.07 11.80
N VAL A 238 -20.64 -9.69 10.69
CA VAL A 238 -19.74 -9.94 9.55
C VAL A 238 -20.38 -9.40 8.30
N HIS A 239 -19.66 -8.53 7.61
CA HIS A 239 -20.04 -7.97 6.31
C HIS A 239 -19.16 -8.59 5.24
N GLN A 240 -19.77 -9.28 4.25
CA GLN A 240 -19.08 -9.83 3.11
C GLN A 240 -19.24 -8.88 1.91
N PHE A 241 -18.11 -8.46 1.35
CA PHE A 241 -18.08 -7.67 0.13
C PHE A 241 -17.88 -8.59 -1.07
N HIS A 242 -18.39 -8.17 -2.22
CA HIS A 242 -18.24 -8.89 -3.47
C HIS A 242 -17.61 -7.96 -4.50
N TYR A 243 -16.45 -8.36 -4.99
CA TYR A 243 -15.76 -7.65 -6.06
C TYR A 243 -15.90 -8.45 -7.35
N PRO A 244 -16.36 -7.85 -8.47
CA PRO A 244 -16.35 -8.51 -9.76
C PRO A 244 -14.95 -9.00 -10.13
N GLU A 245 -14.87 -10.13 -10.81
CA GLU A 245 -13.60 -10.65 -11.31
C GLU A 245 -12.93 -9.64 -12.26
N GLY A 246 -11.60 -9.54 -12.18
CA GLY A 246 -10.80 -8.66 -13.02
C GLY A 246 -10.69 -7.22 -12.53
N LEU A 247 -11.37 -6.83 -11.45
CA LEU A 247 -11.15 -5.50 -10.85
C LEU A 247 -9.80 -5.42 -10.16
N VAL A 248 -8.99 -4.45 -10.57
CA VAL A 248 -7.74 -4.12 -9.90
C VAL A 248 -8.04 -3.27 -8.65
N HIS A 249 -7.24 -3.43 -7.59
CA HIS A 249 -7.40 -2.71 -6.32
C HIS A 249 -8.84 -2.69 -5.77
N PHE A 250 -9.56 -3.84 -5.92
CA PHE A 250 -10.90 -4.00 -5.34
C PHE A 250 -11.92 -2.95 -5.80
N GLY A 251 -11.79 -2.48 -7.06
CA GLY A 251 -12.66 -1.46 -7.66
C GLY A 251 -12.27 -0.01 -7.37
N GLY A 252 -11.19 0.23 -6.64
CA GLY A 252 -10.73 1.58 -6.31
C GLY A 252 -10.24 2.38 -7.51
N ASP A 253 -9.66 1.72 -8.52
CA ASP A 253 -9.16 2.42 -9.72
C ASP A 253 -10.28 3.08 -10.52
N GLU A 254 -11.44 2.41 -10.65
CA GLU A 254 -12.61 2.99 -11.33
C GLU A 254 -13.17 4.19 -10.56
N ALA A 255 -13.21 4.10 -9.22
CA ALA A 255 -13.65 5.20 -8.37
C ALA A 255 -12.71 6.41 -8.49
N LEU A 256 -11.40 6.18 -8.53
CA LEU A 256 -10.40 7.23 -8.76
C LEU A 256 -10.54 7.87 -10.15
N ALA A 257 -10.70 7.06 -11.20
CA ALA A 257 -10.87 7.58 -12.55
C ALA A 257 -12.10 8.50 -12.65
N ARG A 258 -13.21 8.14 -12.01
CA ARG A 258 -14.41 8.96 -11.92
C ARG A 258 -14.16 10.26 -11.16
N GLY A 259 -13.54 10.19 -9.97
CA GLY A 259 -13.19 11.36 -9.18
C GLY A 259 -12.25 12.32 -9.92
N PHE A 260 -11.32 11.79 -10.73
CA PHE A 260 -10.46 12.63 -11.56
C PHE A 260 -11.26 13.33 -12.68
N ALA A 261 -12.19 12.63 -13.33
CA ALA A 261 -13.07 13.23 -14.32
C ALA A 261 -13.91 14.38 -13.71
N GLU A 262 -14.50 14.16 -12.55
CA GLU A 262 -15.24 15.20 -11.80
C GLU A 262 -14.34 16.40 -11.43
N MET A 263 -13.08 16.15 -11.05
CA MET A 263 -12.10 17.22 -10.80
C MET A 263 -11.80 18.03 -12.07
N LEU A 264 -11.76 17.41 -13.25
CA LEU A 264 -11.61 18.12 -14.51
C LEU A 264 -12.81 19.02 -14.83
N GLU A 265 -14.00 18.68 -14.36
CA GLU A 265 -15.23 19.45 -14.47
C GLU A 265 -15.37 20.54 -13.40
N GLY A 266 -14.39 20.63 -12.48
CA GLY A 266 -14.34 21.70 -11.48
C GLY A 266 -14.66 21.28 -10.04
N ALA A 267 -14.90 20.00 -9.78
CA ALA A 267 -14.99 19.49 -8.41
C ALA A 267 -13.63 19.58 -7.69
N PRO A 268 -13.59 19.68 -6.36
CA PRO A 268 -12.34 19.57 -5.61
C PRO A 268 -11.73 18.19 -5.76
N SER A 269 -10.40 18.11 -5.71
CA SER A 269 -9.71 16.81 -5.68
C SER A 269 -10.10 16.02 -4.43
N PRO A 270 -10.60 14.78 -4.55
CA PRO A 270 -10.95 13.97 -3.38
C PRO A 270 -9.70 13.49 -2.61
N LEU A 271 -8.57 13.39 -3.29
CA LEU A 271 -7.28 12.94 -2.75
C LEU A 271 -6.18 13.90 -3.19
N GLY A 272 -6.16 15.10 -2.60
CA GLY A 272 -5.19 16.14 -2.92
C GLY A 272 -3.75 15.73 -2.62
N LEU A 273 -2.78 16.55 -3.06
CA LEU A 273 -1.36 16.27 -2.90
C LEU A 273 -0.95 16.01 -1.43
N GLU A 274 -1.60 16.66 -0.49
CA GLU A 274 -1.36 16.51 0.95
C GLU A 274 -1.59 15.11 1.49
N HIS A 275 -2.44 14.30 0.83
CA HIS A 275 -2.63 12.89 1.20
C HIS A 275 -1.40 12.04 0.88
N GLY A 276 -0.60 12.44 -0.10
CA GLY A 276 0.59 11.71 -0.52
C GLY A 276 1.90 12.23 0.10
N LEU A 277 1.85 13.37 0.76
CA LEU A 277 2.98 13.99 1.44
C LEU A 277 2.98 13.68 2.94
#